data_31918cd909629521ae9a212518bd5447
#
_entry.id   31918cd909629521ae9a212518bd5447
#
_cell.length_a   1.000
_cell.length_b   1.000
_cell.length_c   1.000
_cell.angle_alpha   90.00
_cell.angle_beta   90.00
_cell.angle_gamma   90.00
#
_symmetry.space_group_name_H-M   'P 1'
#
loop_
_entity.id
_entity.type
_entity.pdbx_description
1 polymer ?
#
loop_
_entity_poly.entity_id
_entity_poly.type
_entity_poly.pdbx_seq_one_letter_code
_entity_poly.pdbx_strand_id
1 'polypeptide(L)'
;MASAPTTTFRIDPKIKQDANAVFDELGITMSVAVNAFLKAVVREGGLPFDMRINTTEGPTHSSQKRHESDKKDPAIIKPPVGNASLNHAFLQKKDEFYTQYEDIEKELAYYTSQFTDKTVLCNCDDPFESAFFRYFILHFEELGLKKLISTCYAESSLAGLEYPLDFGTTTSHRPYRAEVTQVPEPAELLRPDNSLDVEALFALDGNMLNLLQGDGDFRSDECQRLLDQADIVVTNPPFSLFREYIKQLEQYNKKYIILGNINAATYKELFPLFRDDKIWYGESIRSGDRKFYVPDDYPLNASGCGVDENGRRFIRVKGVRWFTNVDNGRRHEPLRLTESYSVDAYPKYDNYDVIDVSRTARIPADYMGIMGVPITFLDKYCPEQFQILMLANGNARTSIDPQILAEAGYTPHPDDRGGVGMLNGKRAYARIFIRRRVS
;
A
#
# COMPACT_ATOMS: atom_id res chain seq x y z
N MET A 1 19.34 20.25 28.36
CA MET A 1 18.79 20.51 27.01
C MET A 1 18.11 21.84 27.05
N ALA A 2 18.53 22.81 26.25
CA ALA A 2 17.88 24.12 26.19
C ALA A 2 16.47 23.94 25.60
N SER A 3 15.45 24.49 26.26
CA SER A 3 14.07 24.52 25.76
C SER A 3 14.01 25.31 24.45
N ALA A 4 13.30 24.80 23.43
CA ALA A 4 13.09 25.51 22.18
C ALA A 4 12.43 26.89 22.45
N PRO A 5 12.85 27.97 21.78
CA PRO A 5 12.28 29.29 21.99
C PRO A 5 10.80 29.32 21.58
N THR A 6 9.96 29.94 22.42
CA THR A 6 8.52 30.07 22.16
C THR A 6 8.26 31.41 21.45
N THR A 7 7.51 31.37 20.35
CA THR A 7 7.03 32.56 19.63
C THR A 7 5.54 32.71 19.81
N THR A 8 5.06 33.90 20.17
CA THR A 8 3.64 34.20 20.37
C THR A 8 3.17 35.21 19.31
N PHE A 9 2.05 34.94 18.67
CA PHE A 9 1.39 35.86 17.73
C PHE A 9 -0.11 35.89 17.96
N ARG A 10 -0.73 37.03 17.59
CA ARG A 10 -2.17 37.22 17.73
C ARG A 10 -2.86 36.81 16.42
N ILE A 11 -3.93 36.03 16.55
CA ILE A 11 -4.76 35.57 15.42
C ILE A 11 -6.18 36.09 15.66
N ASP A 12 -6.84 36.54 14.62
CA ASP A 12 -8.26 36.86 14.67
C ASP A 12 -9.08 35.65 15.17
N PRO A 13 -10.01 35.82 16.12
CA PRO A 13 -10.74 34.70 16.72
C PRO A 13 -11.52 33.86 15.69
N LYS A 14 -12.10 34.48 14.67
CA LYS A 14 -12.87 33.80 13.64
C LYS A 14 -11.94 32.99 12.72
N ILE A 15 -10.85 33.60 12.28
CA ILE A 15 -9.83 32.91 11.46
C ILE A 15 -9.23 31.75 12.23
N LYS A 16 -8.99 31.90 13.54
CA LYS A 16 -8.50 30.82 14.39
C LYS A 16 -9.49 29.67 14.50
N GLN A 17 -10.78 29.96 14.60
CA GLN A 17 -11.83 28.96 14.67
C GLN A 17 -11.96 28.21 13.35
N ASP A 18 -12.01 28.91 12.23
CA ASP A 18 -12.12 28.34 10.90
C ASP A 18 -10.89 27.49 10.56
N ALA A 19 -9.70 27.99 10.89
CA ALA A 19 -8.44 27.23 10.70
C ALA A 19 -8.40 25.98 11.59
N ASN A 20 -8.84 26.04 12.84
CA ASN A 20 -8.90 24.86 13.70
C ASN A 20 -9.87 23.80 13.14
N ALA A 21 -11.02 24.20 12.60
CA ALA A 21 -11.95 23.27 11.97
C ALA A 21 -11.26 22.50 10.81
N VAL A 22 -10.50 23.21 9.97
CA VAL A 22 -9.71 22.61 8.88
C VAL A 22 -8.59 21.72 9.44
N PHE A 23 -7.87 22.17 10.48
CA PHE A 23 -6.80 21.39 11.08
C PHE A 23 -7.31 20.15 11.80
N ASP A 24 -8.49 20.21 12.43
CA ASP A 24 -9.15 19.05 13.03
C ASP A 24 -9.56 18.02 11.97
N GLU A 25 -10.05 18.46 10.82
CA GLU A 25 -10.32 17.59 9.67
C GLU A 25 -9.04 16.95 9.12
N LEU A 26 -7.93 17.70 9.12
CA LEU A 26 -6.61 17.23 8.70
C LEU A 26 -5.90 16.39 9.78
N GLY A 27 -6.43 16.33 11.00
CA GLY A 27 -5.84 15.60 12.12
C GLY A 27 -4.53 16.21 12.63
N ILE A 28 -4.31 17.53 12.43
CA ILE A 28 -3.11 18.24 12.88
C ILE A 28 -3.49 19.36 13.88
N THR A 29 -2.53 19.76 14.71
CA THR A 29 -2.73 20.90 15.61
C THR A 29 -2.29 22.20 14.96
N MET A 30 -2.77 23.35 15.46
CA MET A 30 -2.31 24.69 15.04
C MET A 30 -0.78 24.80 15.05
N SER A 31 -0.12 24.29 16.10
CA SER A 31 1.34 24.32 16.21
C SER A 31 2.04 23.54 15.11
N VAL A 32 1.50 22.39 14.72
CA VAL A 32 2.03 21.56 13.62
C VAL A 32 1.84 22.30 12.29
N ALA A 33 0.68 22.90 12.06
CA ALA A 33 0.39 23.65 10.84
C ALA A 33 1.31 24.87 10.68
N VAL A 34 1.50 25.65 11.77
CA VAL A 34 2.41 26.81 11.76
C VAL A 34 3.86 26.37 11.53
N ASN A 35 4.32 25.30 12.17
CA ASN A 35 5.67 24.79 11.92
C ASN A 35 5.85 24.28 10.48
N ALA A 36 4.85 23.66 9.89
CA ALA A 36 4.86 23.23 8.50
C ALA A 36 4.97 24.43 7.55
N PHE A 37 4.18 25.48 7.80
CA PHE A 37 4.24 26.73 7.06
C PHE A 37 5.64 27.38 7.13
N LEU A 38 6.21 27.52 8.33
CA LEU A 38 7.54 28.12 8.51
C LEU A 38 8.64 27.31 7.80
N LYS A 39 8.54 25.99 7.82
CA LYS A 39 9.46 25.11 7.07
C LYS A 39 9.32 25.30 5.55
N ALA A 40 8.11 25.47 5.05
CA ALA A 40 7.88 25.77 3.64
C ALA A 40 8.48 27.11 3.24
N VAL A 41 8.31 28.15 4.05
CA VAL A 41 8.92 29.47 3.82
C VAL A 41 10.45 29.38 3.74
N VAL A 42 11.07 28.62 4.65
CA VAL A 42 12.55 28.46 4.65
C VAL A 42 13.02 27.68 3.41
N ARG A 43 12.29 26.62 3.04
CA ARG A 43 12.63 25.78 1.89
C ARG A 43 12.55 26.54 0.57
N GLU A 44 11.51 27.37 0.41
CA GLU A 44 11.23 28.09 -0.85
C GLU A 44 11.91 29.47 -0.90
N GLY A 45 12.56 29.90 0.18
CA GLY A 45 13.17 31.25 0.27
C GLY A 45 12.16 32.38 0.14
N GLY A 46 10.85 32.10 0.33
CA GLY A 46 9.73 33.00 0.15
C GLY A 46 8.45 32.47 0.72
N LEU A 47 7.33 33.17 0.53
CA LEU A 47 6.02 32.64 0.95
C LEU A 47 5.58 31.51 0.02
N PRO A 48 5.04 30.39 0.53
CA PRO A 48 4.61 29.24 -0.26
C PRO A 48 3.27 29.47 -1.00
N PHE A 49 2.92 30.71 -1.24
CA PHE A 49 1.75 31.15 -2.01
C PHE A 49 1.94 32.59 -2.51
N ASP A 50 1.32 32.95 -3.63
CA ASP A 50 1.34 34.29 -4.18
C ASP A 50 0.46 35.24 -3.34
N MET A 51 1.05 36.34 -2.86
CA MET A 51 0.30 37.46 -2.27
C MET A 51 -0.13 38.42 -3.38
N ARG A 52 -1.43 38.43 -3.72
CA ARG A 52 -2.02 39.39 -4.64
C ARG A 52 -2.90 40.36 -3.86
N ILE A 53 -2.71 41.63 -4.08
CA ILE A 53 -3.65 42.68 -3.61
C ILE A 53 -4.79 42.71 -4.62
N ASN A 54 -5.99 42.26 -4.22
CA ASN A 54 -7.20 42.47 -5.00
C ASN A 54 -7.57 43.96 -4.94
N THR A 55 -7.13 44.75 -5.90
CA THR A 55 -7.69 46.08 -6.15
C THR A 55 -9.03 45.87 -6.89
N THR A 56 -10.12 46.08 -6.16
CA THR A 56 -11.46 46.28 -6.74
C THR A 56 -11.50 47.60 -7.50
N GLU A 57 -11.65 47.56 -8.82
CA GLU A 57 -12.43 48.51 -9.60
C GLU A 57 -12.75 47.89 -10.97
N GLY A 58 -14.07 47.91 -11.29
CA GLY A 58 -14.70 47.35 -12.49
C GLY A 58 -14.75 48.38 -13.64
N PRO A 59 -15.74 48.30 -14.59
CA PRO A 59 -15.87 47.25 -15.61
C PRO A 59 -15.74 47.86 -17.03
N THR A 60 -15.46 47.07 -18.07
CA THR A 60 -16.09 47.21 -19.41
C THR A 60 -15.72 46.07 -20.39
N HIS A 61 -16.77 45.47 -20.90
CA HIS A 61 -17.05 44.88 -22.22
C HIS A 61 -15.94 44.30 -23.11
N SER A 62 -15.98 43.01 -23.43
CA SER A 62 -16.59 42.57 -24.69
C SER A 62 -16.51 41.05 -24.87
N SER A 63 -17.58 40.55 -25.47
CA SER A 63 -17.92 39.18 -25.81
C SER A 63 -16.92 38.44 -26.67
N GLN A 64 -16.63 37.19 -26.36
CA GLN A 64 -16.64 36.11 -27.37
C GLN A 64 -16.75 34.75 -26.70
N LYS A 65 -17.80 34.01 -27.06
CA LYS A 65 -18.04 32.62 -26.68
C LYS A 65 -16.98 31.71 -27.28
N ARG A 66 -16.36 30.88 -26.46
CA ARG A 66 -15.80 29.60 -26.89
C ARG A 66 -16.12 28.53 -25.84
N HIS A 67 -16.54 27.39 -26.33
CA HIS A 67 -16.93 26.19 -25.63
C HIS A 67 -15.91 25.80 -24.55
N GLU A 68 -16.34 25.74 -23.31
CA GLU A 68 -15.67 25.06 -22.21
C GLU A 68 -16.04 23.58 -22.23
N SER A 69 -15.06 22.76 -22.48
CA SER A 69 -15.10 21.34 -22.16
C SER A 69 -14.75 21.18 -20.69
N ASP A 70 -15.63 20.57 -19.91
CA ASP A 70 -15.47 20.24 -18.50
C ASP A 70 -14.13 19.52 -18.24
N LYS A 71 -13.16 20.24 -17.70
CA LYS A 71 -12.04 19.64 -16.98
C LYS A 71 -12.46 19.55 -15.52
N LYS A 72 -12.83 18.35 -15.08
CA LYS A 72 -12.91 18.02 -13.66
C LYS A 72 -11.52 18.20 -13.04
N ASP A 73 -11.41 19.02 -12.01
CA ASP A 73 -10.23 19.13 -11.17
C ASP A 73 -9.83 17.74 -10.64
N PRO A 74 -8.52 17.39 -10.64
CA PRO A 74 -8.08 16.13 -10.07
C PRO A 74 -8.39 16.13 -8.57
N ALA A 75 -9.10 15.11 -8.11
CA ALA A 75 -9.41 14.91 -6.71
C ALA A 75 -8.13 14.93 -5.88
N ILE A 76 -8.07 15.80 -4.86
CA ILE A 76 -6.95 15.87 -3.92
C ILE A 76 -6.93 14.55 -3.14
N ILE A 77 -5.97 13.68 -3.48
CA ILE A 77 -5.73 12.42 -2.78
C ILE A 77 -5.04 12.73 -1.47
N LYS A 78 -5.70 12.47 -0.34
CA LYS A 78 -5.13 12.67 1.00
C LYS A 78 -4.16 11.53 1.33
N PRO A 79 -2.96 11.80 1.91
CA PRO A 79 -2.03 10.75 2.29
C PRO A 79 -2.59 9.86 3.41
N PRO A 80 -2.26 8.55 3.42
CA PRO A 80 -2.70 7.64 4.46
C PRO A 80 -2.10 8.01 5.82
N VAL A 81 -2.91 7.90 6.87
CA VAL A 81 -2.48 8.18 8.25
C VAL A 81 -1.70 6.99 8.79
N GLY A 82 -0.47 7.20 9.27
CA GLY A 82 0.22 6.22 10.12
C GLY A 82 1.70 5.93 9.88
N ASN A 83 2.28 6.27 8.74
CA ASN A 83 3.72 6.09 8.49
C ASN A 83 4.33 7.36 7.88
N ALA A 84 5.18 8.06 8.65
CA ALA A 84 5.75 9.34 8.23
C ALA A 84 6.58 9.23 6.93
N SER A 85 7.28 8.12 6.73
CA SER A 85 8.07 7.87 5.51
C SER A 85 7.16 7.68 4.29
N LEU A 86 6.09 6.89 4.42
CA LEU A 86 5.13 6.69 3.34
C LEU A 86 4.33 7.95 3.03
N ASN A 87 3.95 8.73 4.05
CA ASN A 87 3.27 10.01 3.84
C ASN A 87 4.16 11.02 3.12
N HIS A 88 5.47 11.03 3.41
CA HIS A 88 6.42 11.90 2.72
C HIS A 88 6.64 11.44 1.27
N ALA A 89 6.78 10.14 1.03
CA ALA A 89 6.88 9.55 -0.29
C ALA A 89 5.62 9.82 -1.13
N PHE A 90 4.43 9.68 -0.53
CA PHE A 90 3.16 10.03 -1.16
C PHE A 90 3.10 11.48 -1.64
N LEU A 91 3.48 12.44 -0.79
CA LEU A 91 3.47 13.87 -1.13
C LEU A 91 4.45 14.22 -2.24
N GLN A 92 5.53 13.45 -2.39
CA GLN A 92 6.53 13.63 -3.44
C GLN A 92 6.31 12.75 -4.67
N LYS A 93 5.25 11.91 -4.69
CA LYS A 93 5.05 10.85 -5.69
C LYS A 93 6.27 9.91 -5.81
N LYS A 94 6.99 9.68 -4.69
CA LYS A 94 8.17 8.82 -4.60
C LYS A 94 7.88 7.68 -3.60
N ASP A 95 6.89 6.85 -3.88
CA ASP A 95 6.46 5.74 -3.02
C ASP A 95 6.66 4.36 -3.68
N GLU A 96 7.45 4.32 -4.75
CA GLU A 96 7.96 3.11 -5.38
C GLU A 96 9.34 2.79 -4.81
N PHE A 97 9.59 1.52 -4.47
CA PHE A 97 10.80 1.09 -3.79
C PHE A 97 11.28 -0.25 -4.35
N TYR A 98 12.60 -0.42 -4.50
CA TYR A 98 13.18 -1.68 -4.91
C TYR A 98 13.08 -2.73 -3.80
N THR A 99 12.31 -3.78 -4.07
CA THR A 99 12.16 -4.94 -3.18
C THR A 99 13.44 -5.77 -3.20
N GLN A 100 13.84 -6.29 -2.03
CA GLN A 100 15.01 -7.17 -1.94
C GLN A 100 14.71 -8.52 -2.59
N TYR A 101 15.68 -9.06 -3.34
CA TYR A 101 15.57 -10.36 -3.99
C TYR A 101 15.24 -11.47 -2.99
N GLU A 102 15.90 -11.47 -1.83
CA GLU A 102 15.72 -12.46 -0.78
C GLU A 102 14.30 -12.44 -0.16
N ASP A 103 13.65 -11.28 -0.11
CA ASP A 103 12.26 -11.19 0.36
C ASP A 103 11.28 -11.76 -0.66
N ILE A 104 11.56 -11.59 -1.96
CA ILE A 104 10.79 -12.19 -3.06
C ILE A 104 10.97 -13.71 -3.07
N GLU A 105 12.21 -14.18 -3.07
CA GLU A 105 12.55 -15.61 -3.09
C GLU A 105 11.91 -16.36 -1.92
N LYS A 106 12.01 -15.83 -0.71
CA LYS A 106 11.38 -16.40 0.49
C LYS A 106 9.86 -16.52 0.37
N GLU A 107 9.21 -15.53 -0.22
CA GLU A 107 7.75 -15.57 -0.36
C GLU A 107 7.35 -16.53 -1.46
N LEU A 108 7.92 -16.38 -2.66
CA LEU A 108 7.49 -17.14 -3.83
C LEU A 108 7.80 -18.64 -3.75
N ALA A 109 8.75 -19.04 -2.91
CA ALA A 109 9.03 -20.46 -2.62
C ALA A 109 7.80 -21.24 -2.08
N TYR A 110 6.83 -20.55 -1.48
CA TYR A 110 5.59 -21.17 -1.00
C TYR A 110 4.54 -21.41 -2.11
N TYR A 111 4.76 -20.83 -3.30
CA TYR A 111 3.77 -20.82 -4.39
C TYR A 111 4.28 -21.46 -5.69
N THR A 112 5.42 -22.14 -5.68
CA THR A 112 6.08 -22.67 -6.90
C THR A 112 5.14 -23.45 -7.81
N SER A 113 4.32 -24.34 -7.26
CA SER A 113 3.33 -25.12 -8.02
C SER A 113 2.21 -24.30 -8.67
N GLN A 114 2.02 -23.06 -8.24
CA GLN A 114 0.98 -22.18 -8.78
C GLN A 114 1.39 -21.49 -10.08
N PHE A 115 2.68 -21.52 -10.43
CA PHE A 115 3.23 -20.86 -11.61
C PHE A 115 3.29 -21.72 -12.85
N THR A 116 3.15 -23.05 -12.71
CA THR A 116 3.26 -23.98 -13.84
C THR A 116 2.22 -23.69 -14.92
N ASP A 117 2.70 -23.50 -16.16
CA ASP A 117 1.92 -23.14 -17.36
C ASP A 117 1.13 -21.81 -17.18
N LYS A 118 1.68 -20.87 -16.42
CA LYS A 118 1.05 -19.54 -16.17
C LYS A 118 1.80 -18.40 -16.84
N THR A 119 1.02 -17.38 -17.19
CA THR A 119 1.53 -16.07 -17.57
C THR A 119 1.60 -15.19 -16.32
N VAL A 120 2.82 -14.78 -15.96
CA VAL A 120 3.06 -13.89 -14.82
C VAL A 120 3.23 -12.45 -15.30
N LEU A 121 2.65 -11.47 -14.58
CA LEU A 121 2.79 -10.05 -14.84
C LEU A 121 3.45 -9.35 -13.65
N CYS A 122 4.55 -8.62 -13.94
CA CYS A 122 5.23 -7.70 -13.03
C CYS A 122 5.13 -6.29 -13.63
N ASN A 123 4.21 -5.45 -13.16
CA ASN A 123 3.84 -4.21 -13.86
C ASN A 123 4.04 -2.91 -13.08
N CYS A 124 4.86 -2.90 -12.04
CA CYS A 124 5.09 -1.70 -11.25
C CYS A 124 6.56 -1.36 -11.04
N ASP A 125 7.45 -2.24 -11.45
CA ASP A 125 8.90 -2.06 -11.32
C ASP A 125 9.56 -2.10 -12.70
N ASP A 126 10.66 -1.37 -12.87
CA ASP A 126 11.46 -1.48 -14.09
C ASP A 126 11.96 -2.91 -14.27
N PRO A 127 11.73 -3.57 -15.44
CA PRO A 127 12.10 -4.96 -15.65
C PRO A 127 13.57 -5.29 -15.38
N PHE A 128 14.49 -4.38 -15.67
CA PHE A 128 15.93 -4.66 -15.53
C PHE A 128 16.49 -4.29 -14.15
N GLU A 129 15.84 -3.38 -13.45
CA GLU A 129 16.19 -3.01 -12.08
C GLU A 129 15.42 -3.83 -11.04
N SER A 130 14.30 -4.42 -11.46
CA SER A 130 13.39 -5.15 -10.58
C SER A 130 13.94 -6.52 -10.18
N ALA A 131 13.99 -6.79 -8.91
CA ALA A 131 14.29 -8.11 -8.40
C ALA A 131 13.17 -9.14 -8.72
N PHE A 132 11.93 -8.70 -9.02
CA PHE A 132 10.86 -9.59 -9.47
C PHE A 132 11.15 -10.16 -10.86
N PHE A 133 11.49 -9.30 -11.83
CA PHE A 133 11.83 -9.76 -13.17
C PHE A 133 13.01 -10.73 -13.11
N ARG A 134 14.08 -10.35 -12.39
CA ARG A 134 15.24 -11.19 -12.19
C ARG A 134 14.89 -12.56 -11.58
N TYR A 135 14.05 -12.57 -10.54
CA TYR A 135 13.62 -13.83 -9.91
C TYR A 135 12.93 -14.75 -10.92
N PHE A 136 11.95 -14.24 -11.66
CA PHE A 136 11.22 -15.07 -12.62
C PHE A 136 12.06 -15.51 -13.82
N ILE A 137 13.04 -14.71 -14.25
CA ILE A 137 13.98 -15.13 -15.30
C ILE A 137 14.88 -16.26 -14.80
N LEU A 138 15.46 -16.13 -13.59
CA LEU A 138 16.34 -17.16 -13.05
C LEU A 138 15.63 -18.49 -12.72
N HIS A 139 14.35 -18.45 -12.41
CA HIS A 139 13.54 -19.62 -12.08
C HIS A 139 12.52 -19.99 -13.16
N PHE A 140 12.65 -19.45 -14.38
CA PHE A 140 11.66 -19.60 -15.45
C PHE A 140 11.32 -21.06 -15.73
N GLU A 141 12.33 -21.87 -15.97
CA GLU A 141 12.21 -23.30 -16.28
C GLU A 141 11.78 -24.10 -15.02
N GLU A 142 12.36 -23.80 -13.86
CA GLU A 142 12.02 -24.48 -12.60
C GLU A 142 10.56 -24.30 -12.24
N LEU A 143 10.01 -23.10 -12.42
CA LEU A 143 8.60 -22.78 -12.17
C LEU A 143 7.69 -23.27 -13.28
N GLY A 144 8.24 -23.67 -14.43
CA GLY A 144 7.49 -24.08 -15.62
C GLY A 144 6.60 -22.97 -16.17
N LEU A 145 7.12 -21.72 -16.20
CA LEU A 145 6.35 -20.58 -16.66
C LEU A 145 6.01 -20.70 -18.15
N LYS A 146 4.78 -20.32 -18.48
CA LYS A 146 4.40 -20.16 -19.89
C LYS A 146 4.92 -18.85 -20.46
N LYS A 147 4.85 -17.75 -19.69
CA LYS A 147 5.25 -16.42 -20.12
C LYS A 147 5.47 -15.51 -18.93
N LEU A 148 6.47 -14.65 -19.02
CA LEU A 148 6.65 -13.51 -18.13
C LEU A 148 6.40 -12.21 -18.89
N ILE A 149 5.59 -11.31 -18.34
CA ILE A 149 5.37 -9.95 -18.84
C ILE A 149 5.82 -8.99 -17.76
N SER A 150 6.61 -7.98 -18.11
CA SER A 150 6.99 -6.91 -17.20
C SER A 150 6.86 -5.55 -17.84
N THR A 151 6.40 -4.54 -17.10
CA THR A 151 6.24 -3.17 -17.60
C THR A 151 6.66 -2.18 -16.52
N CYS A 152 7.13 -1.00 -16.93
CA CYS A 152 7.43 0.12 -16.04
C CYS A 152 6.58 1.35 -16.36
N TYR A 153 6.50 2.26 -15.40
CA TYR A 153 5.86 3.57 -15.53
C TYR A 153 6.90 4.64 -15.83
N ALA A 154 6.64 5.51 -16.84
CA ALA A 154 7.61 6.50 -17.33
C ALA A 154 8.07 7.52 -16.28
N GLU A 155 7.17 7.92 -15.36
CA GLU A 155 7.48 8.86 -14.29
C GLU A 155 7.94 8.16 -13.00
N SER A 156 8.06 6.82 -13.02
CA SER A 156 8.64 6.09 -11.89
C SER A 156 10.07 6.55 -11.68
N SER A 157 10.43 6.83 -10.44
CA SER A 157 11.82 7.10 -10.06
C SER A 157 12.71 5.85 -10.23
N LEU A 158 12.10 4.71 -10.50
CA LEU A 158 12.72 3.42 -10.76
C LEU A 158 12.72 3.04 -12.24
N ALA A 159 12.16 3.85 -13.13
CA ALA A 159 12.19 3.62 -14.57
C ALA A 159 13.58 3.91 -15.11
N GLY A 160 14.14 2.89 -15.78
CA GLY A 160 15.51 2.75 -16.25
C GLY A 160 16.30 4.02 -16.52
N LEU A 161 17.39 4.13 -15.84
CA LEU A 161 18.39 5.16 -16.08
C LEU A 161 19.19 4.88 -17.37
N GLU A 162 19.25 3.61 -17.80
CA GLU A 162 19.94 3.19 -19.01
C GLU A 162 19.11 2.12 -19.74
N TYR A 163 18.80 2.36 -21.01
CA TYR A 163 18.22 1.34 -21.86
C TYR A 163 19.28 0.27 -22.19
N PRO A 164 19.00 -1.01 -21.95
CA PRO A 164 19.94 -2.09 -22.30
C PRO A 164 20.15 -2.26 -23.80
N LEU A 165 19.27 -1.65 -24.62
CA LEU A 165 19.36 -1.65 -26.08
C LEU A 165 19.22 -0.21 -26.61
N ASP A 166 20.04 0.15 -27.61
CA ASP A 166 19.97 1.46 -28.27
C ASP A 166 18.71 1.55 -29.14
N PHE A 167 17.65 2.16 -28.63
CA PHE A 167 16.45 2.48 -29.40
C PHE A 167 16.60 3.76 -30.22
N GLY A 168 17.83 4.32 -30.35
CA GLY A 168 18.11 5.47 -31.21
C GLY A 168 17.47 6.79 -30.72
N THR A 169 17.13 6.92 -29.45
CA THR A 169 16.46 8.10 -28.92
C THR A 169 17.19 8.70 -27.73
N THR A 170 17.43 9.99 -27.82
CA THR A 170 17.96 10.84 -26.76
C THR A 170 17.07 10.90 -25.53
N THR A 171 17.62 10.55 -24.36
CA THR A 171 17.34 11.06 -23.00
C THR A 171 15.88 11.31 -22.55
N SER A 172 14.87 10.57 -22.96
CA SER A 172 13.58 10.58 -22.31
C SER A 172 13.27 9.22 -21.73
N HIS A 173 12.98 9.14 -20.43
CA HIS A 173 12.48 7.93 -19.79
C HIS A 173 11.20 7.47 -20.53
N ARG A 174 11.32 6.47 -21.36
CA ARG A 174 10.18 5.88 -22.07
C ARG A 174 9.85 4.54 -21.43
N PRO A 175 8.58 4.34 -21.05
CA PRO A 175 8.16 3.06 -20.50
C PRO A 175 8.22 2.00 -21.61
N TYR A 176 8.57 0.80 -21.20
CA TYR A 176 8.67 -0.34 -22.11
C TYR A 176 8.06 -1.57 -21.47
N ARG A 177 7.81 -2.57 -22.29
CA ARG A 177 7.38 -3.91 -21.87
C ARG A 177 8.40 -4.94 -22.30
N ALA A 178 8.69 -5.87 -21.40
CA ALA A 178 9.44 -7.07 -21.65
C ALA A 178 8.48 -8.26 -21.64
N GLU A 179 8.54 -9.11 -22.66
CA GLU A 179 7.78 -10.35 -22.74
C GLU A 179 8.75 -11.49 -22.99
N VAL A 180 8.78 -12.49 -22.10
CA VAL A 180 9.70 -13.62 -22.15
C VAL A 180 8.89 -14.90 -22.16
N THR A 181 9.17 -15.77 -23.14
CA THR A 181 8.56 -17.08 -23.34
C THR A 181 9.56 -18.23 -23.22
N GLN A 182 10.85 -17.91 -23.19
CA GLN A 182 11.95 -18.85 -23.02
C GLN A 182 13.19 -18.13 -22.50
N VAL A 183 14.07 -18.84 -21.83
CA VAL A 183 15.32 -18.31 -21.29
C VAL A 183 16.52 -19.06 -21.90
N PRO A 184 17.71 -18.41 -21.99
CA PRO A 184 18.94 -19.10 -22.41
C PRO A 184 19.33 -20.16 -21.36
N GLU A 185 20.27 -21.01 -21.73
CA GLU A 185 20.93 -21.91 -20.78
C GLU A 185 21.50 -21.11 -19.60
N PRO A 186 21.50 -21.64 -18.37
CA PRO A 186 21.93 -20.90 -17.17
C PRO A 186 23.33 -20.27 -17.27
N ALA A 187 24.23 -20.88 -18.03
CA ALA A 187 25.59 -20.37 -18.25
C ALA A 187 25.64 -19.11 -19.15
N GLU A 188 24.62 -18.89 -19.94
CA GLU A 188 24.49 -17.75 -20.87
C GLU A 188 23.57 -16.66 -20.32
N LEU A 189 22.85 -16.97 -19.25
CA LEU A 189 21.84 -16.08 -18.66
C LEU A 189 22.46 -14.97 -17.80
N LEU A 190 23.64 -15.22 -17.23
CA LEU A 190 24.31 -14.29 -16.32
C LEU A 190 25.68 -13.87 -16.85
N ARG A 191 25.94 -12.57 -16.79
CA ARG A 191 27.28 -12.00 -17.04
C ARG A 191 28.22 -12.28 -15.87
N PRO A 192 29.54 -12.09 -16.04
CA PRO A 192 30.53 -12.32 -14.97
C PRO A 192 30.33 -11.50 -13.70
N ASP A 193 29.67 -10.36 -13.79
CA ASP A 193 29.29 -9.49 -12.66
C ASP A 193 27.97 -9.91 -12.00
N ASN A 194 27.42 -11.06 -12.41
CA ASN A 194 26.13 -11.59 -11.94
C ASN A 194 24.90 -10.77 -12.36
N SER A 195 25.01 -9.83 -13.30
CA SER A 195 23.86 -9.20 -13.94
C SER A 195 23.23 -10.13 -14.99
N LEU A 196 21.94 -9.92 -15.33
CA LEU A 196 21.29 -10.64 -16.42
C LEU A 196 21.90 -10.25 -17.77
N ASP A 197 22.15 -11.22 -18.64
CA ASP A 197 22.48 -10.94 -20.03
C ASP A 197 21.22 -10.68 -20.84
N VAL A 198 20.82 -9.40 -20.86
CA VAL A 198 19.61 -8.93 -21.53
C VAL A 198 19.68 -9.12 -23.04
N GLU A 199 20.87 -8.99 -23.65
CA GLU A 199 21.06 -9.18 -25.07
C GLU A 199 20.82 -10.63 -25.45
N ALA A 200 21.43 -11.57 -24.74
CA ALA A 200 21.20 -13.00 -24.91
C ALA A 200 19.72 -13.37 -24.69
N LEU A 201 19.08 -12.81 -23.67
CA LEU A 201 17.66 -13.07 -23.36
C LEU A 201 16.74 -12.65 -24.52
N PHE A 202 16.91 -11.44 -25.07
CA PHE A 202 16.04 -10.92 -26.14
C PHE A 202 16.50 -11.27 -27.56
N ALA A 203 17.62 -11.99 -27.71
CA ALA A 203 17.99 -12.60 -28.96
C ALA A 203 17.20 -13.89 -29.24
N LEU A 204 16.55 -14.48 -28.28
CA LEU A 204 15.73 -15.68 -28.41
C LEU A 204 14.42 -15.39 -29.16
N ASP A 205 14.03 -16.25 -30.07
CA ASP A 205 12.76 -16.14 -30.79
C ASP A 205 11.57 -16.18 -29.82
N GLY A 206 10.61 -15.27 -30.04
CA GLY A 206 9.42 -15.17 -29.17
C GLY A 206 9.57 -14.28 -27.94
N ASN A 207 10.79 -13.93 -27.56
CA ASN A 207 11.02 -12.89 -26.54
C ASN A 207 10.94 -11.50 -27.19
N MET A 208 10.34 -10.54 -26.49
CA MET A 208 10.12 -9.19 -27.05
C MET A 208 10.44 -8.11 -26.00
N LEU A 209 11.12 -7.08 -26.47
CA LEU A 209 11.33 -5.83 -25.73
C LEU A 209 10.82 -4.68 -26.59
N ASN A 210 9.71 -4.06 -26.20
CA ASN A 210 9.05 -3.02 -26.99
C ASN A 210 8.71 -1.81 -26.11
N LEU A 211 8.80 -0.61 -26.70
CA LEU A 211 8.29 0.58 -26.04
C LEU A 211 6.77 0.50 -25.89
N LEU A 212 6.25 0.98 -24.75
CA LEU A 212 4.82 1.21 -24.58
C LEU A 212 4.42 2.47 -25.36
N GLN A 213 3.17 2.50 -25.83
CA GLN A 213 2.63 3.66 -26.54
C GLN A 213 2.23 4.78 -25.57
N GLY A 214 1.79 4.41 -24.36
CA GLY A 214 1.43 5.31 -23.28
C GLY A 214 2.57 5.57 -22.29
N ASP A 215 2.21 5.99 -21.10
CA ASP A 215 3.12 6.28 -19.98
C ASP A 215 3.45 5.06 -19.12
N GLY A 216 2.85 3.90 -19.38
CA GLY A 216 3.02 2.68 -18.61
C GLY A 216 2.20 2.64 -17.30
N ASP A 217 1.31 3.61 -17.06
CA ASP A 217 0.40 3.56 -15.92
C ASP A 217 -0.44 2.27 -15.98
N PHE A 218 -0.52 1.53 -14.88
CA PHE A 218 -1.27 0.29 -14.81
C PHE A 218 -2.76 0.44 -15.15
N ARG A 219 -3.29 1.67 -15.08
CA ARG A 219 -4.67 2.03 -15.43
C ARG A 219 -4.88 2.29 -16.92
N SER A 220 -3.82 2.42 -17.70
CA SER A 220 -3.92 2.66 -19.15
C SER A 220 -4.53 1.46 -19.88
N ASP A 221 -5.21 1.70 -20.98
CA ASP A 221 -5.82 0.63 -21.80
C ASP A 221 -4.77 -0.39 -22.29
N GLU A 222 -3.54 0.05 -22.53
CA GLU A 222 -2.44 -0.84 -22.94
C GLU A 222 -2.04 -1.78 -21.80
N CYS A 223 -1.83 -1.25 -20.58
CA CYS A 223 -1.48 -2.05 -19.41
C CYS A 223 -2.64 -2.95 -18.96
N GLN A 224 -3.89 -2.51 -19.11
CA GLN A 224 -5.06 -3.34 -18.85
C GLN A 224 -5.15 -4.53 -19.81
N ARG A 225 -4.81 -4.37 -21.10
CA ARG A 225 -4.73 -5.49 -22.06
C ARG A 225 -3.62 -6.49 -21.70
N LEU A 226 -2.51 -6.02 -21.12
CA LEU A 226 -1.46 -6.91 -20.62
C LEU A 226 -1.92 -7.62 -19.34
N LEU A 227 -2.60 -6.92 -18.45
CA LEU A 227 -3.23 -7.52 -17.27
C LEU A 227 -4.23 -8.60 -17.66
N ASP A 228 -5.05 -8.38 -18.71
CA ASP A 228 -6.02 -9.37 -19.16
C ASP A 228 -5.36 -10.69 -19.60
N GLN A 229 -4.17 -10.64 -20.19
CA GLN A 229 -3.39 -11.81 -20.60
C GLN A 229 -2.76 -12.58 -19.41
N ALA A 230 -2.57 -11.93 -18.27
CA ALA A 230 -1.91 -12.53 -17.12
C ALA A 230 -2.83 -13.49 -16.36
N ASP A 231 -2.27 -14.57 -15.85
CA ASP A 231 -2.91 -15.47 -14.86
C ASP A 231 -2.64 -14.99 -13.45
N ILE A 232 -1.40 -14.57 -13.17
CA ILE A 232 -0.93 -14.18 -11.83
C ILE A 232 -0.16 -12.86 -11.94
N VAL A 233 -0.45 -11.94 -11.03
CA VAL A 233 0.28 -10.67 -10.88
C VAL A 233 1.18 -10.73 -9.67
N VAL A 234 2.48 -10.48 -9.86
CA VAL A 234 3.47 -10.46 -8.77
C VAL A 234 4.29 -9.19 -8.86
N THR A 235 4.14 -8.28 -7.90
CA THR A 235 4.77 -6.96 -7.99
C THR A 235 4.75 -6.21 -6.66
N ASN A 236 5.44 -5.07 -6.61
CA ASN A 236 5.36 -4.09 -5.53
C ASN A 236 4.68 -2.81 -6.05
N PRO A 237 3.35 -2.70 -5.96
CA PRO A 237 2.65 -1.52 -6.47
C PRO A 237 2.92 -0.28 -5.61
N PRO A 238 2.80 0.94 -6.17
CA PRO A 238 2.88 2.18 -5.39
C PRO A 238 1.88 2.15 -4.23
N PHE A 239 2.37 2.34 -2.99
CA PHE A 239 1.52 2.24 -1.79
C PHE A 239 0.41 3.29 -1.75
N SER A 240 0.62 4.44 -2.38
CA SER A 240 -0.39 5.48 -2.55
C SER A 240 -1.58 5.04 -3.40
N LEU A 241 -1.34 4.20 -4.40
CA LEU A 241 -2.33 3.70 -5.36
C LEU A 241 -2.85 2.29 -5.02
N PHE A 242 -2.42 1.73 -3.88
CA PHE A 242 -2.69 0.34 -3.50
C PHE A 242 -4.20 -0.01 -3.54
N ARG A 243 -5.09 0.91 -3.13
CA ARG A 243 -6.55 0.69 -3.17
C ARG A 243 -7.08 0.56 -4.59
N GLU A 244 -6.61 1.41 -5.49
CA GLU A 244 -7.02 1.40 -6.90
C GLU A 244 -6.48 0.14 -7.57
N TYR A 245 -5.25 -0.23 -7.23
CA TYR A 245 -4.58 -1.39 -7.77
C TYR A 245 -5.31 -2.69 -7.41
N ILE A 246 -5.60 -2.93 -6.12
CA ILE A 246 -6.39 -4.10 -5.68
C ILE A 246 -7.76 -4.14 -6.35
N LYS A 247 -8.44 -2.98 -6.43
CA LYS A 247 -9.75 -2.92 -7.09
C LYS A 247 -9.67 -3.37 -8.53
N GLN A 248 -8.62 -2.99 -9.26
CA GLN A 248 -8.41 -3.43 -10.64
C GLN A 248 -8.16 -4.94 -10.71
N LEU A 249 -7.30 -5.49 -9.85
CA LEU A 249 -7.03 -6.94 -9.81
C LEU A 249 -8.29 -7.75 -9.55
N GLU A 250 -9.14 -7.32 -8.63
CA GLU A 250 -10.43 -7.94 -8.34
C GLU A 250 -11.41 -7.82 -9.51
N GLN A 251 -11.46 -6.67 -10.20
CA GLN A 251 -12.30 -6.49 -11.39
C GLN A 251 -11.91 -7.42 -12.54
N TYR A 252 -10.62 -7.68 -12.71
CA TYR A 252 -10.08 -8.59 -13.72
C TYR A 252 -10.01 -10.05 -13.22
N ASN A 253 -10.47 -10.31 -11.99
CA ASN A 253 -10.44 -11.64 -11.36
C ASN A 253 -9.05 -12.31 -11.42
N LYS A 254 -8.00 -11.53 -11.15
CA LYS A 254 -6.61 -12.02 -11.21
C LYS A 254 -6.18 -12.67 -9.91
N LYS A 255 -5.31 -13.68 -10.03
CA LYS A 255 -4.49 -14.13 -8.91
C LYS A 255 -3.35 -13.15 -8.71
N TYR A 256 -2.96 -12.92 -7.46
CA TYR A 256 -1.87 -11.98 -7.18
C TYR A 256 -1.12 -12.29 -5.88
N ILE A 257 0.16 -11.88 -5.87
CA ILE A 257 1.04 -11.88 -4.70
C ILE A 257 1.75 -10.52 -4.73
N ILE A 258 1.32 -9.58 -3.91
CA ILE A 258 1.79 -8.19 -3.99
C ILE A 258 2.17 -7.62 -2.63
N LEU A 259 3.13 -6.69 -2.61
CA LEU A 259 3.52 -6.00 -1.39
C LEU A 259 2.57 -4.85 -1.07
N GLY A 260 2.29 -4.66 0.22
CA GLY A 260 1.50 -3.55 0.70
C GLY A 260 1.74 -3.27 2.18
N ASN A 261 1.13 -2.22 2.71
CA ASN A 261 1.22 -1.89 4.13
C ASN A 261 0.04 -2.52 4.89
N ILE A 262 0.29 -3.08 6.08
CA ILE A 262 -0.72 -3.70 6.94
C ILE A 262 -1.94 -2.78 7.19
N ASN A 263 -1.74 -1.47 7.22
CA ASN A 263 -2.82 -0.51 7.39
C ASN A 263 -3.84 -0.56 6.24
N ALA A 264 -3.44 -1.04 5.05
CA ALA A 264 -4.34 -1.19 3.92
C ALA A 264 -5.50 -2.14 4.22
N ALA A 265 -5.31 -3.13 5.10
CA ALA A 265 -6.40 -4.02 5.51
C ALA A 265 -7.55 -3.29 6.24
N THR A 266 -7.34 -2.05 6.72
CA THR A 266 -8.40 -1.23 7.31
C THR A 266 -9.16 -0.37 6.30
N TYR A 267 -8.74 -0.38 5.03
CA TYR A 267 -9.42 0.41 4.01
C TYR A 267 -10.79 -0.17 3.70
N LYS A 268 -11.72 0.74 3.38
CA LYS A 268 -13.11 0.40 3.07
C LYS A 268 -13.24 -0.64 1.95
N GLU A 269 -12.34 -0.56 0.98
CA GLU A 269 -12.31 -1.42 -0.21
C GLU A 269 -11.69 -2.79 0.08
N LEU A 270 -10.72 -2.86 1.01
CA LEU A 270 -9.95 -4.09 1.28
C LEU A 270 -10.51 -4.92 2.42
N PHE A 271 -10.98 -4.28 3.50
CA PHE A 271 -11.46 -5.03 4.66
C PHE A 271 -12.55 -6.07 4.32
N PRO A 272 -13.54 -5.76 3.44
CA PRO A 272 -14.51 -6.76 3.01
C PRO A 272 -13.87 -8.00 2.36
N LEU A 273 -12.78 -7.85 1.62
CA LEU A 273 -12.07 -8.98 1.00
C LEU A 273 -11.47 -9.92 2.06
N PHE A 274 -10.90 -9.38 3.15
CA PHE A 274 -10.44 -10.18 4.29
C PHE A 274 -11.60 -10.86 5.01
N ARG A 275 -12.70 -10.13 5.25
CA ARG A 275 -13.89 -10.66 5.91
C ARG A 275 -14.51 -11.82 5.14
N ASP A 276 -14.59 -11.67 3.82
CA ASP A 276 -15.23 -12.61 2.91
C ASP A 276 -14.26 -13.70 2.40
N ASP A 277 -13.08 -13.80 3.03
CA ASP A 277 -12.04 -14.80 2.74
C ASP A 277 -11.58 -14.81 1.29
N LYS A 278 -11.46 -13.63 0.67
CA LYS A 278 -11.00 -13.42 -0.70
C LYS A 278 -9.55 -12.99 -0.81
N ILE A 279 -8.98 -12.42 0.27
CA ILE A 279 -7.59 -11.99 0.37
C ILE A 279 -7.06 -12.32 1.76
N TRP A 280 -5.77 -12.61 1.84
CA TRP A 280 -5.05 -12.88 3.09
C TRP A 280 -3.60 -12.44 2.97
N TYR A 281 -2.84 -12.56 4.07
CA TYR A 281 -1.43 -12.29 4.05
C TYR A 281 -0.62 -13.48 3.58
N GLY A 282 0.51 -13.20 2.91
CA GLY A 282 1.49 -14.20 2.52
C GLY A 282 2.24 -14.81 3.70
N GLU A 283 3.19 -15.67 3.39
CA GLU A 283 3.88 -16.54 4.35
C GLU A 283 5.05 -15.88 5.05
N SER A 284 5.95 -15.23 4.30
CA SER A 284 7.31 -14.92 4.78
C SER A 284 7.36 -13.72 5.71
N ILE A 285 6.53 -12.68 5.50
CA ILE A 285 6.56 -11.45 6.30
C ILE A 285 5.49 -11.49 7.39
N ARG A 286 5.90 -11.75 8.63
CA ARG A 286 4.99 -11.84 9.79
C ARG A 286 5.10 -10.67 10.77
N SER A 287 6.18 -9.88 10.71
CA SER A 287 6.40 -8.73 11.60
C SER A 287 7.59 -7.88 11.14
N GLY A 288 7.81 -6.77 11.82
CA GLY A 288 8.98 -5.92 11.64
C GLY A 288 8.85 -4.92 10.50
N ASP A 289 9.96 -4.28 10.22
CA ASP A 289 10.17 -3.41 9.06
C ASP A 289 10.87 -4.17 7.92
N ARG A 290 10.77 -3.60 6.71
CA ARG A 290 11.49 -4.10 5.54
C ARG A 290 12.39 -3.01 4.99
N LYS A 291 13.58 -3.45 4.55
CA LYS A 291 14.57 -2.61 3.87
C LYS A 291 14.21 -2.58 2.39
N PHE A 292 14.12 -1.39 1.83
CA PHE A 292 13.97 -1.17 0.39
C PHE A 292 15.10 -0.29 -0.10
N TYR A 293 15.67 -0.59 -1.25
CA TYR A 293 16.55 0.33 -1.91
C TYR A 293 15.76 1.43 -2.60
N VAL A 294 16.40 2.58 -2.73
CA VAL A 294 15.80 3.79 -3.33
C VAL A 294 16.83 4.46 -4.22
N PRO A 295 16.38 5.24 -5.22
CA PRO A 295 17.27 6.00 -6.08
C PRO A 295 18.19 6.96 -5.30
N ASP A 296 19.30 7.37 -5.94
CA ASP A 296 20.32 8.22 -5.30
C ASP A 296 19.80 9.62 -4.92
N ASP A 297 18.80 10.12 -5.61
CA ASP A 297 18.15 11.41 -5.30
C ASP A 297 17.06 11.31 -4.21
N TYR A 298 16.76 10.09 -3.71
CA TYR A 298 15.72 9.89 -2.71
C TYR A 298 16.13 10.50 -1.36
N PRO A 299 15.27 11.31 -0.71
CA PRO A 299 15.61 11.99 0.54
C PRO A 299 15.66 11.01 1.74
N LEU A 300 16.82 10.89 2.40
CA LEU A 300 17.02 10.03 3.58
C LEU A 300 16.73 10.76 4.90
N ASN A 301 15.59 11.43 5.02
CA ASN A 301 15.26 12.27 6.17
C ASN A 301 14.53 11.55 7.30
N ALA A 302 14.11 10.30 7.08
CA ALA A 302 13.35 9.53 8.05
C ALA A 302 14.27 8.65 8.92
N SER A 303 13.79 8.34 10.13
CA SER A 303 14.46 7.36 11.00
C SER A 303 14.50 5.98 10.32
N GLY A 304 15.67 5.34 10.32
CA GLY A 304 15.86 4.03 9.70
C GLY A 304 16.26 4.07 8.21
N CYS A 305 16.42 5.26 7.62
CA CYS A 305 17.05 5.43 6.31
C CYS A 305 18.57 5.47 6.44
N GLY A 306 19.29 5.11 5.37
CA GLY A 306 20.74 5.11 5.36
C GLY A 306 21.36 4.74 4.02
N VAL A 307 22.66 4.55 4.04
CA VAL A 307 23.46 4.03 2.95
C VAL A 307 24.12 2.75 3.44
N ASP A 308 24.08 1.69 2.65
CA ASP A 308 24.72 0.42 3.03
C ASP A 308 26.22 0.43 2.73
N GLU A 309 26.91 -0.64 3.06
CA GLU A 309 28.35 -0.81 2.85
C GLU A 309 28.78 -0.77 1.37
N ASN A 310 27.84 -1.00 0.46
CA ASN A 310 28.07 -0.91 -0.99
C ASN A 310 27.70 0.47 -1.56
N GLY A 311 27.39 1.45 -0.70
CA GLY A 311 27.01 2.80 -1.12
C GLY A 311 25.56 2.94 -1.58
N ARG A 312 24.72 1.91 -1.50
CA ARG A 312 23.33 1.96 -1.93
C ARG A 312 22.42 2.56 -0.88
N ARG A 313 21.59 3.51 -1.29
CA ARG A 313 20.64 4.19 -0.42
C ARG A 313 19.44 3.29 -0.12
N PHE A 314 18.99 3.30 1.12
CA PHE A 314 17.83 2.49 1.53
C PHE A 314 16.94 3.22 2.54
N ILE A 315 15.69 2.77 2.59
CA ILE A 315 14.71 3.13 3.61
C ILE A 315 14.22 1.86 4.33
N ARG A 316 13.66 2.04 5.53
CA ARG A 316 12.94 0.98 6.24
C ARG A 316 11.48 1.34 6.39
N VAL A 317 10.61 0.49 5.88
CA VAL A 317 9.16 0.67 5.93
C VAL A 317 8.57 -0.33 6.92
N LYS A 318 7.83 0.20 7.91
CA LYS A 318 7.15 -0.63 8.93
C LYS A 318 5.84 -1.15 8.40
N GLY A 319 5.46 -2.35 8.85
CA GLY A 319 4.15 -2.92 8.58
C GLY A 319 3.96 -3.41 7.14
N VAL A 320 5.04 -3.70 6.42
CA VAL A 320 4.96 -4.32 5.09
C VAL A 320 4.45 -5.75 5.23
N ARG A 321 3.56 -6.16 4.32
CA ARG A 321 3.04 -7.52 4.18
C ARG A 321 2.89 -7.88 2.71
N TRP A 322 3.01 -9.16 2.42
CA TRP A 322 2.47 -9.73 1.20
C TRP A 322 0.95 -9.84 1.33
N PHE A 323 0.24 -9.40 0.30
CA PHE A 323 -1.20 -9.55 0.14
C PHE A 323 -1.44 -10.50 -1.03
N THR A 324 -2.27 -11.52 -0.83
CA THR A 324 -2.47 -12.53 -1.85
C THR A 324 -3.89 -13.11 -1.78
N ASN A 325 -4.36 -13.61 -2.92
CA ASN A 325 -5.53 -14.49 -3.06
C ASN A 325 -5.14 -15.87 -3.61
N VAL A 326 -3.83 -16.17 -3.64
CA VAL A 326 -3.29 -17.50 -3.92
C VAL A 326 -3.17 -18.25 -2.61
N ASP A 327 -3.73 -19.45 -2.54
CA ASP A 327 -3.76 -20.23 -1.30
C ASP A 327 -2.37 -20.55 -0.78
N ASN A 328 -2.23 -20.56 0.55
CA ASN A 328 -0.98 -20.87 1.22
C ASN A 328 -1.25 -21.65 2.54
N GLY A 329 -0.22 -22.33 3.05
CA GLY A 329 -0.35 -23.17 4.23
C GLY A 329 -0.69 -22.42 5.51
N ARG A 330 -0.14 -21.19 5.65
CA ARG A 330 -0.25 -20.37 6.86
C ARG A 330 -1.70 -20.06 7.25
N ARG A 331 -2.56 -19.77 6.28
CA ARG A 331 -3.95 -19.43 6.56
C ARG A 331 -4.76 -20.60 7.13
N HIS A 332 -4.27 -21.84 6.99
CA HIS A 332 -4.89 -23.07 7.51
C HIS A 332 -4.26 -23.51 8.83
N GLU A 333 -3.26 -22.81 9.35
CA GLU A 333 -2.66 -23.10 10.65
C GLU A 333 -3.58 -22.60 11.78
N PRO A 334 -4.18 -23.50 12.58
CA PRO A 334 -5.04 -23.08 13.68
C PRO A 334 -4.22 -22.38 14.77
N LEU A 335 -4.72 -21.24 15.23
CA LEU A 335 -4.12 -20.53 16.36
C LEU A 335 -4.28 -21.34 17.63
N ARG A 336 -3.17 -21.66 18.30
CA ARG A 336 -3.19 -22.32 19.59
C ARG A 336 -3.71 -21.35 20.66
N LEU A 337 -4.86 -21.67 21.25
CA LEU A 337 -5.50 -20.89 22.31
C LEU A 337 -5.17 -21.52 23.66
N THR A 338 -4.60 -20.74 24.59
CA THR A 338 -4.15 -21.19 25.91
C THR A 338 -4.79 -20.43 27.06
N GLU A 339 -5.43 -19.30 26.78
CA GLU A 339 -6.06 -18.45 27.79
C GLU A 339 -7.50 -18.90 28.03
N SER A 340 -7.97 -18.72 29.27
CA SER A 340 -9.38 -18.87 29.64
C SER A 340 -10.05 -17.54 29.85
N TYR A 341 -11.34 -17.47 29.56
CA TYR A 341 -12.14 -16.26 29.74
C TYR A 341 -12.39 -15.99 31.22
N SER A 342 -12.29 -14.72 31.61
CA SER A 342 -12.84 -14.19 32.85
C SER A 342 -13.28 -12.74 32.66
N VAL A 343 -14.31 -12.31 33.36
CA VAL A 343 -14.84 -10.95 33.25
C VAL A 343 -13.79 -9.90 33.56
N ASP A 344 -12.94 -10.17 34.58
CA ASP A 344 -11.89 -9.26 35.01
C ASP A 344 -10.74 -9.11 34.00
N ALA A 345 -10.43 -10.19 33.24
CA ALA A 345 -9.33 -10.20 32.29
C ALA A 345 -9.70 -9.64 30.91
N TYR A 346 -10.99 -9.67 30.56
CA TYR A 346 -11.50 -9.28 29.25
C TYR A 346 -12.63 -8.25 29.39
N PRO A 347 -12.31 -6.96 29.47
CA PRO A 347 -13.33 -5.92 29.61
C PRO A 347 -14.24 -5.89 28.39
N LYS A 348 -15.51 -5.58 28.61
CA LYS A 348 -16.50 -5.42 27.56
C LYS A 348 -16.53 -3.97 27.08
N TYR A 349 -16.82 -3.76 25.80
CA TYR A 349 -17.01 -2.41 25.27
C TYR A 349 -18.29 -1.78 25.83
N ASP A 350 -18.23 -0.47 26.09
CA ASP A 350 -19.37 0.30 26.60
C ASP A 350 -20.52 0.38 25.59
N ASN A 351 -20.18 0.31 24.28
CA ASN A 351 -21.10 0.50 23.17
C ASN A 351 -21.27 -0.74 22.27
N TYR A 352 -20.77 -1.89 22.68
CA TYR A 352 -20.92 -3.17 21.98
C TYR A 352 -21.04 -4.34 22.99
N ASP A 353 -21.80 -5.35 22.63
CA ASP A 353 -21.81 -6.62 23.37
C ASP A 353 -20.62 -7.51 23.00
N VAL A 354 -19.41 -6.98 23.12
CA VAL A 354 -18.16 -7.54 22.63
C VAL A 354 -17.07 -7.37 23.69
N ILE A 355 -16.24 -8.37 23.92
CA ILE A 355 -15.08 -8.27 24.82
C ILE A 355 -13.86 -7.72 24.07
N ASP A 356 -13.01 -6.91 24.76
CA ASP A 356 -11.71 -6.49 24.20
C ASP A 356 -10.64 -7.53 24.47
N VAL A 357 -9.98 -7.98 23.40
CA VAL A 357 -8.81 -8.85 23.46
C VAL A 357 -7.59 -8.02 23.06
N SER A 358 -6.79 -7.63 24.02
CA SER A 358 -5.67 -6.70 23.82
C SER A 358 -4.57 -7.20 22.89
N ARG A 359 -4.40 -8.52 22.77
CA ARG A 359 -3.40 -9.19 21.91
C ARG A 359 -3.96 -10.48 21.33
N THR A 360 -3.62 -10.80 20.09
CA THR A 360 -4.04 -12.05 19.43
C THR A 360 -3.70 -13.32 20.24
N ALA A 361 -2.55 -13.36 20.91
CA ALA A 361 -2.16 -14.49 21.76
C ALA A 361 -3.06 -14.69 23.00
N ARG A 362 -3.87 -13.68 23.35
CA ARG A 362 -4.79 -13.74 24.49
C ARG A 362 -6.23 -14.05 24.11
N ILE A 363 -6.49 -14.54 22.90
CA ILE A 363 -7.82 -15.01 22.52
C ILE A 363 -8.19 -16.21 23.41
N PRO A 364 -9.30 -16.11 24.20
CA PRO A 364 -9.66 -17.18 25.14
C PRO A 364 -10.19 -18.43 24.40
N ALA A 365 -9.82 -19.60 24.92
CA ALA A 365 -10.18 -20.90 24.34
C ALA A 365 -11.63 -21.31 24.60
N ASP A 366 -12.25 -20.76 25.64
CA ASP A 366 -13.57 -21.14 26.16
C ASP A 366 -14.66 -20.07 25.97
N TYR A 367 -14.37 -18.99 25.23
CA TYR A 367 -15.34 -17.94 24.94
C TYR A 367 -15.90 -18.05 23.53
N MET A 368 -17.22 -18.10 23.42
CA MET A 368 -17.94 -18.27 22.15
C MET A 368 -18.64 -17.01 21.66
N GLY A 369 -18.60 -15.93 22.44
CA GLY A 369 -19.15 -14.63 22.05
C GLY A 369 -18.25 -13.86 21.05
N ILE A 370 -18.64 -12.64 20.72
CA ILE A 370 -17.88 -11.78 19.81
C ILE A 370 -16.71 -11.14 20.57
N MET A 371 -15.54 -11.10 19.94
CA MET A 371 -14.30 -10.60 20.49
C MET A 371 -13.70 -9.51 19.56
N GLY A 372 -13.27 -8.38 20.13
CA GLY A 372 -12.54 -7.34 19.43
C GLY A 372 -11.04 -7.57 19.54
N VAL A 373 -10.40 -7.92 18.42
CA VAL A 373 -8.96 -8.22 18.36
C VAL A 373 -8.19 -7.14 17.58
N PRO A 374 -6.87 -6.98 17.83
CA PRO A 374 -6.04 -6.05 17.05
C PRO A 374 -5.95 -6.48 15.58
N ILE A 375 -5.65 -5.52 14.68
CA ILE A 375 -5.49 -5.80 13.24
C ILE A 375 -4.42 -6.85 12.93
N THR A 376 -3.42 -6.98 13.79
CA THR A 376 -2.38 -8.02 13.70
C THR A 376 -2.93 -9.45 13.85
N PHE A 377 -4.21 -9.61 14.20
CA PHE A 377 -4.90 -10.90 14.13
C PHE A 377 -4.89 -11.47 12.73
N LEU A 378 -4.99 -10.62 11.69
CA LEU A 378 -4.94 -11.07 10.29
C LEU A 378 -3.66 -11.82 9.93
N ASP A 379 -2.55 -11.57 10.63
CA ASP A 379 -1.30 -12.34 10.50
C ASP A 379 -1.43 -13.81 10.94
N LYS A 380 -2.49 -14.14 11.68
CA LYS A 380 -2.74 -15.47 12.26
C LYS A 380 -4.18 -15.94 12.03
N TYR A 381 -4.87 -15.30 11.11
CA TYR A 381 -6.25 -15.67 10.79
C TYR A 381 -6.31 -17.04 10.13
N CYS A 382 -7.10 -17.92 10.71
CA CYS A 382 -7.46 -19.23 10.17
C CYS A 382 -8.96 -19.25 9.94
N PRO A 383 -9.45 -19.34 8.70
CA PRO A 383 -10.87 -19.24 8.37
C PRO A 383 -11.68 -20.42 8.88
N GLU A 384 -11.06 -21.58 9.10
CA GLU A 384 -11.71 -22.75 9.72
C GLU A 384 -11.97 -22.55 11.21
N GLN A 385 -11.12 -21.74 11.88
CA GLN A 385 -11.20 -21.52 13.32
C GLN A 385 -12.03 -20.29 13.71
N PHE A 386 -11.99 -19.22 12.88
CA PHE A 386 -12.63 -17.95 13.17
C PHE A 386 -13.47 -17.45 12.01
N GLN A 387 -14.47 -16.65 12.35
CA GLN A 387 -15.23 -15.81 11.43
C GLN A 387 -14.89 -14.34 11.72
N ILE A 388 -14.51 -13.58 10.71
CA ILE A 388 -14.41 -12.12 10.77
C ILE A 388 -15.81 -11.55 10.53
N LEU A 389 -16.27 -10.67 11.42
CA LEU A 389 -17.59 -10.04 11.33
C LEU A 389 -17.49 -8.62 10.77
N MET A 390 -16.67 -7.77 11.41
CA MET A 390 -16.57 -6.37 11.06
C MET A 390 -15.28 -5.72 11.55
N LEU A 391 -15.02 -4.52 11.05
CA LEU A 391 -14.01 -3.62 11.59
C LEU A 391 -14.70 -2.49 12.37
N ALA A 392 -14.54 -2.48 13.69
CA ALA A 392 -15.04 -1.42 14.56
C ALA A 392 -14.12 -0.19 14.48
N ASN A 393 -14.40 0.68 13.52
CA ASN A 393 -13.68 1.94 13.26
C ASN A 393 -14.67 3.11 13.13
N GLY A 394 -14.15 4.32 12.88
CA GLY A 394 -14.97 5.54 12.76
C GLY A 394 -16.01 5.53 11.63
N ASN A 395 -16.01 4.53 10.76
CA ASN A 395 -16.97 4.38 9.66
C ASN A 395 -17.92 3.18 9.86
N ALA A 396 -17.81 2.44 10.96
CA ALA A 396 -18.55 1.20 11.17
C ALA A 396 -20.07 1.42 11.05
N ARG A 397 -20.60 2.49 11.65
CA ARG A 397 -22.03 2.83 11.63
C ARG A 397 -22.61 2.98 10.23
N THR A 398 -21.82 3.48 9.29
CA THR A 398 -22.27 3.78 7.91
C THR A 398 -21.83 2.76 6.89
N SER A 399 -20.85 1.91 7.20
CA SER A 399 -20.23 0.97 6.26
C SER A 399 -20.53 -0.50 6.55
N ILE A 400 -21.05 -0.81 7.75
CA ILE A 400 -21.34 -2.18 8.16
C ILE A 400 -22.84 -2.46 8.04
N ASP A 401 -23.17 -3.68 7.67
CA ASP A 401 -24.55 -4.17 7.62
C ASP A 401 -25.22 -3.96 9.00
N PRO A 402 -26.41 -3.34 9.05
CA PRO A 402 -27.15 -3.15 10.30
C PRO A 402 -27.40 -4.44 11.08
N GLN A 403 -27.51 -5.58 10.42
CA GLN A 403 -27.68 -6.88 11.08
C GLN A 403 -26.43 -7.28 11.86
N ILE A 404 -25.24 -7.06 11.31
CA ILE A 404 -23.95 -7.32 11.98
C ILE A 404 -23.77 -6.37 13.18
N LEU A 405 -24.14 -5.10 13.03
CA LEU A 405 -24.11 -4.14 14.13
C LEU A 405 -25.08 -4.55 15.27
N ALA A 406 -26.28 -5.01 14.91
CA ALA A 406 -27.26 -5.49 15.88
C ALA A 406 -26.78 -6.79 16.58
N GLU A 407 -26.17 -7.71 15.84
CA GLU A 407 -25.58 -8.94 16.39
C GLU A 407 -24.44 -8.62 17.37
N ALA A 408 -23.62 -7.58 17.08
CA ALA A 408 -22.58 -7.09 17.98
C ALA A 408 -23.13 -6.25 19.14
N GLY A 409 -24.45 -6.08 19.25
CA GLY A 409 -25.09 -5.31 20.32
C GLY A 409 -24.73 -3.82 20.31
N TYR A 410 -24.54 -3.26 19.09
CA TYR A 410 -24.10 -1.87 18.97
C TYR A 410 -25.15 -0.89 19.48
N THR A 411 -24.72 -0.01 20.40
CA THR A 411 -25.48 1.15 20.86
C THR A 411 -24.67 2.43 20.64
N PRO A 412 -25.22 3.44 19.92
CA PRO A 412 -24.47 4.67 19.65
C PRO A 412 -23.99 5.36 20.93
N HIS A 413 -22.70 5.71 20.96
CA HIS A 413 -22.09 6.50 22.02
C HIS A 413 -21.70 7.89 21.49
N PRO A 414 -21.88 8.99 22.24
CA PRO A 414 -21.58 10.34 21.77
C PRO A 414 -20.15 10.51 21.25
N ASP A 415 -19.20 9.80 21.83
CA ASP A 415 -17.78 9.92 21.53
C ASP A 415 -17.23 8.83 20.60
N ASP A 416 -18.04 7.91 20.07
CA ASP A 416 -17.56 6.76 19.28
C ASP A 416 -17.15 7.08 17.85
N ARG A 417 -17.27 8.35 17.42
CA ARG A 417 -16.93 8.82 16.06
C ARG A 417 -17.49 7.95 14.93
N GLY A 418 -18.68 7.37 15.10
CA GLY A 418 -19.32 6.57 14.06
C GLY A 418 -19.12 5.06 14.18
N GLY A 419 -18.77 4.55 15.38
CA GLY A 419 -18.76 3.12 15.65
C GLY A 419 -17.45 2.53 16.14
N VAL A 420 -16.50 3.36 16.60
CA VAL A 420 -15.32 2.87 17.32
C VAL A 420 -15.76 2.27 18.66
N GLY A 421 -15.15 1.15 19.07
CA GLY A 421 -15.38 0.59 20.40
C GLY A 421 -14.97 1.55 21.52
N MET A 422 -15.81 1.67 22.53
CA MET A 422 -15.56 2.49 23.72
C MET A 422 -15.20 1.57 24.89
N LEU A 423 -14.14 1.91 25.63
CA LEU A 423 -13.73 1.21 26.86
C LEU A 423 -13.56 2.20 27.99
N ASN A 424 -14.34 2.05 29.06
CA ASN A 424 -14.31 2.95 30.23
C ASN A 424 -14.42 4.43 29.82
N GLY A 425 -15.36 4.75 28.93
CA GLY A 425 -15.61 6.10 28.41
C GLY A 425 -14.53 6.64 27.45
N LYS A 426 -13.57 5.82 27.04
CA LYS A 426 -12.50 6.22 26.10
C LYS A 426 -12.57 5.42 24.81
N ARG A 427 -12.23 6.06 23.70
CA ARG A 427 -12.12 5.36 22.40
C ARG A 427 -11.00 4.33 22.43
N ALA A 428 -11.32 3.11 22.05
CA ALA A 428 -10.32 2.10 21.74
C ALA A 428 -9.70 2.36 20.37
N TYR A 429 -8.58 1.72 20.08
CA TYR A 429 -8.08 1.60 18.70
C TYR A 429 -9.05 0.76 17.86
N ALA A 430 -9.01 0.93 16.52
CA ALA A 430 -9.77 0.08 15.63
C ALA A 430 -9.51 -1.40 15.91
N ARG A 431 -10.59 -2.20 15.98
CA ARG A 431 -10.55 -3.63 16.27
C ARG A 431 -11.32 -4.39 15.23
N ILE A 432 -10.81 -5.59 14.90
CA ILE A 432 -11.56 -6.57 14.12
C ILE A 432 -12.44 -7.34 15.08
N PHE A 433 -13.74 -7.37 14.83
CA PHE A 433 -14.66 -8.20 15.57
C PHE A 433 -14.70 -9.58 14.94
N ILE A 434 -14.43 -10.59 15.75
CA ILE A 434 -14.36 -12.00 15.35
C ILE A 434 -15.23 -12.85 16.25
N ARG A 435 -15.58 -14.02 15.74
CA ARG A 435 -16.22 -15.10 16.51
C ARG A 435 -15.52 -16.42 16.18
N ARG A 436 -15.42 -17.29 17.17
CA ARG A 436 -14.95 -18.65 16.92
C ARG A 436 -16.00 -19.43 16.13
N ARG A 437 -15.52 -20.27 15.20
CA ARG A 437 -16.37 -21.27 14.57
C ARG A 437 -16.53 -22.46 15.52
N VAL A 438 -17.73 -23.00 15.58
CA VAL A 438 -18.00 -24.26 16.24
C VAL A 438 -17.61 -25.35 15.26
N SER A 439 -16.59 -26.13 15.56
CA SER A 439 -16.20 -27.33 14.81
C SER A 439 -17.21 -28.48 15.05
#